data_6a05781b38ef57e6d09397401512544a
#
_entry.id   6a05781b38ef57e6d09397401512544a
#
_cell.length_a   1.000
_cell.length_b   1.000
_cell.length_c   1.000
_cell.angle_alpha   90.00
_cell.angle_beta   90.00
_cell.angle_gamma   90.00
#
_symmetry.space_group_name_H-M   'P 1'
#
loop_
_entity.id
_entity.type
_entity.pdbx_description
1 polymer ?
#
loop_
_entity_poly.entity_id
_entity_poly.type
_entity_poly.pdbx_seq_one_letter_code
_entity_poly.pdbx_strand_id
1 'polypeptide(L)'
;TKNARQILEEPLYCLGFRFPKERQALISLILASTNYFPGLIQLYCANLIEAMKKDDYAGYDEGNTPAYEVTQKHIKKVLSDPAFMNQIREKFEITLKLDEDNMYYIIALLMAYLYHQNANSAADSEGFSAEDIKEAAIGVGINQVAVQKTQVINGLMQELLELNILRHTVNEKYLFSRYSFFQMMGTSDEIDSRLLEYMENQ
;
A
#
# COMPACT_ATOMS: atom_id res chain seq x y z
N THR A 1 -7.70 13.91 0.65
CA THR A 1 -8.94 13.13 0.96
C THR A 1 -10.10 13.49 0.03
N LYS A 2 -10.40 14.77 -0.23
CA LYS A 2 -11.49 15.20 -1.12
C LYS A 2 -11.28 14.66 -2.55
N ASN A 3 -10.10 14.84 -3.12
CA ASN A 3 -9.77 14.39 -4.47
C ASN A 3 -9.83 12.86 -4.62
N ALA A 4 -9.32 12.10 -3.64
CA ALA A 4 -9.40 10.63 -3.66
C ALA A 4 -10.86 10.13 -3.66
N ARG A 5 -11.72 10.82 -2.92
CA ARG A 5 -13.15 10.53 -2.92
C ARG A 5 -13.80 10.81 -4.28
N GLN A 6 -13.46 11.90 -4.93
CA GLN A 6 -13.95 12.22 -6.26
C GLN A 6 -13.51 11.17 -7.29
N ILE A 7 -12.25 10.71 -7.24
CA ILE A 7 -11.72 9.64 -8.11
C ILE A 7 -12.50 8.33 -7.93
N LEU A 8 -13.00 8.06 -6.73
CA LEU A 8 -13.83 6.87 -6.46
C LEU A 8 -15.29 7.06 -6.90
N GLU A 9 -15.93 8.14 -6.45
CA GLU A 9 -17.37 8.31 -6.56
C GLU A 9 -17.82 8.77 -7.95
N GLU A 10 -17.13 9.70 -8.59
CA GLU A 10 -17.57 10.30 -9.86
C GLU A 10 -17.63 9.29 -11.02
N PRO A 11 -16.58 8.48 -11.28
CA PRO A 11 -16.63 7.49 -12.34
C PRO A 11 -17.71 6.43 -12.10
N LEU A 12 -17.83 5.92 -10.87
CA LEU A 12 -18.86 4.95 -10.52
C LEU A 12 -20.26 5.54 -10.68
N TYR A 13 -20.44 6.79 -10.28
CA TYR A 13 -21.71 7.48 -10.45
C TYR A 13 -22.10 7.63 -11.93
N CYS A 14 -21.14 8.03 -12.78
CA CYS A 14 -21.36 8.15 -14.23
C CYS A 14 -21.74 6.83 -14.89
N LEU A 15 -21.23 5.71 -14.36
CA LEU A 15 -21.54 4.36 -14.82
C LEU A 15 -22.84 3.79 -14.21
N GLY A 16 -23.56 4.57 -13.42
CA GLY A 16 -24.84 4.15 -12.82
C GLY A 16 -24.72 3.49 -11.44
N PHE A 17 -23.52 3.35 -10.89
CA PHE A 17 -23.34 2.77 -9.55
C PHE A 17 -23.69 3.79 -8.46
N ARG A 18 -24.32 3.31 -7.39
CA ARG A 18 -24.75 4.12 -6.25
C ARG A 18 -24.36 3.46 -4.96
N PHE A 19 -23.85 4.27 -4.04
CA PHE A 19 -23.62 3.83 -2.66
C PHE A 19 -24.89 4.01 -1.83
N PRO A 20 -25.19 3.09 -0.89
CA PRO A 20 -26.36 3.19 0.00
C PRO A 20 -26.23 4.40 0.96
N LYS A 21 -27.22 4.57 1.82
CA LYS A 21 -27.25 5.71 2.78
C LYS A 21 -26.04 5.72 3.72
N GLU A 22 -25.55 4.54 4.13
CA GLU A 22 -24.32 4.39 4.94
C GLU A 22 -23.03 4.48 4.12
N ARG A 23 -23.11 5.10 2.96
CA ARG A 23 -22.01 5.23 1.99
C ARG A 23 -20.67 5.67 2.59
N GLN A 24 -20.70 6.49 3.65
CA GLN A 24 -19.46 7.01 4.26
C GLN A 24 -18.54 5.90 4.76
N ALA A 25 -19.08 4.91 5.47
CA ALA A 25 -18.29 3.80 5.98
C ALA A 25 -17.70 2.95 4.83
N LEU A 26 -18.50 2.69 3.79
CA LEU A 26 -18.09 1.91 2.62
C LEU A 26 -17.00 2.63 1.82
N ILE A 27 -17.19 3.93 1.55
CA ILE A 27 -16.21 4.77 0.87
C ILE A 27 -14.92 4.84 1.68
N SER A 28 -15.01 5.05 3.00
CA SER A 28 -13.83 5.10 3.88
C SER A 28 -13.07 3.78 3.88
N LEU A 29 -13.77 2.64 3.85
CA LEU A 29 -13.16 1.31 3.77
C LEU A 29 -12.37 1.15 2.47
N ILE A 30 -12.96 1.51 1.32
CA ILE A 30 -12.29 1.43 0.02
C ILE A 30 -11.06 2.36 -0.01
N LEU A 31 -11.22 3.61 0.41
CA LEU A 31 -10.13 4.58 0.42
C LEU A 31 -8.99 4.17 1.36
N ALA A 32 -9.32 3.59 2.51
CA ALA A 32 -8.31 3.08 3.44
C ALA A 32 -7.56 1.88 2.86
N SER A 33 -8.25 0.91 2.23
CA SER A 33 -7.62 -0.27 1.64
C SER A 33 -6.78 0.04 0.40
N THR A 34 -7.07 1.13 -0.30
CA THR A 34 -6.30 1.62 -1.45
C THR A 34 -5.28 2.70 -1.09
N ASN A 35 -5.10 2.97 0.22
CA ASN A 35 -4.21 3.99 0.75
C ASN A 35 -4.39 5.39 0.13
N TYR A 36 -5.58 5.69 -0.40
CA TYR A 36 -5.91 6.94 -1.12
C TYR A 36 -5.09 7.16 -2.39
N PHE A 37 -4.36 6.16 -2.89
CA PHE A 37 -3.63 6.26 -4.14
C PHE A 37 -4.58 6.22 -5.34
N PRO A 38 -4.53 7.21 -6.24
CA PRO A 38 -5.42 7.27 -7.40
C PRO A 38 -5.42 5.99 -8.25
N GLY A 39 -4.25 5.45 -8.56
CA GLY A 39 -4.11 4.23 -9.35
C GLY A 39 -4.69 2.98 -8.66
N LEU A 40 -4.56 2.87 -7.34
CA LEU A 40 -5.15 1.77 -6.56
C LEU A 40 -6.68 1.93 -6.44
N ILE A 41 -7.18 3.17 -6.33
CA ILE A 41 -8.63 3.44 -6.33
C ILE A 41 -9.24 3.03 -7.67
N GLN A 42 -8.61 3.38 -8.79
CA GLN A 42 -9.05 2.99 -10.13
C GLN A 42 -9.04 1.47 -10.31
N LEU A 43 -7.96 0.80 -9.89
CA LEU A 43 -7.87 -0.65 -9.90
C LEU A 43 -8.99 -1.29 -9.06
N TYR A 44 -9.26 -0.74 -7.87
CA TYR A 44 -10.35 -1.19 -7.02
C TYR A 44 -11.70 -1.05 -7.72
N CYS A 45 -11.98 0.11 -8.32
CA CYS A 45 -13.22 0.35 -9.05
C CYS A 45 -13.45 -0.67 -10.19
N ALA A 46 -12.40 -0.96 -10.96
CA ALA A 46 -12.48 -1.96 -12.03
C ALA A 46 -12.83 -3.36 -11.47
N ASN A 47 -12.17 -3.79 -10.41
CA ASN A 47 -12.46 -5.08 -9.77
C ASN A 47 -13.84 -5.11 -9.10
N LEU A 48 -14.29 -3.97 -8.54
CA LEU A 48 -15.65 -3.84 -7.98
C LEU A 48 -16.71 -4.04 -9.05
N ILE A 49 -16.56 -3.39 -10.20
CA ILE A 49 -17.47 -3.54 -11.35
C ILE A 49 -17.52 -5.00 -11.81
N GLU A 50 -16.36 -5.65 -11.96
CA GLU A 50 -16.29 -7.07 -12.35
C GLU A 50 -16.88 -8.00 -11.29
N ALA A 51 -16.66 -7.74 -10.01
CA ALA A 51 -17.28 -8.51 -8.92
C ALA A 51 -18.80 -8.34 -8.92
N MET A 52 -19.28 -7.13 -9.22
CA MET A 52 -20.68 -6.82 -9.34
C MET A 52 -21.31 -7.46 -10.57
N LYS A 53 -20.68 -7.49 -11.73
CA LYS A 53 -21.16 -8.20 -12.94
C LYS A 53 -21.32 -9.70 -12.72
N LYS A 54 -20.48 -10.32 -11.91
CA LYS A 54 -20.54 -11.76 -11.61
C LYS A 54 -21.59 -12.15 -10.56
N ASP A 55 -22.09 -11.20 -9.81
CA ASP A 55 -23.10 -11.44 -8.75
C ASP A 55 -24.51 -11.33 -9.32
N ASP A 56 -24.83 -12.13 -10.36
CA ASP A 56 -26.17 -12.22 -10.95
C ASP A 56 -26.99 -10.94 -10.71
N TYR A 57 -26.69 -9.90 -11.47
CA TYR A 57 -27.57 -8.75 -11.52
C TYR A 57 -28.90 -9.22 -12.09
N ALA A 58 -29.72 -9.79 -11.26
CA ALA A 58 -31.13 -9.94 -11.58
C ALA A 58 -31.67 -8.55 -11.90
N GLY A 59 -31.57 -8.15 -13.17
CA GLY A 59 -32.07 -6.87 -13.65
C GLY A 59 -31.04 -5.93 -14.30
N TYR A 60 -29.81 -6.35 -14.59
CA TYR A 60 -28.98 -5.61 -15.52
C TYR A 60 -29.60 -5.75 -16.94
N ASP A 61 -30.26 -4.72 -17.33
CA ASP A 61 -30.70 -4.50 -18.70
C ASP A 61 -29.99 -3.24 -19.20
N GLU A 62 -29.20 -3.36 -20.26
CA GLU A 62 -28.51 -2.21 -20.88
C GLU A 62 -29.49 -1.12 -21.32
N GLY A 63 -30.77 -1.46 -21.56
CA GLY A 63 -31.86 -0.54 -21.89
C GLY A 63 -32.47 0.18 -20.69
N ASN A 64 -32.28 -0.32 -19.49
CA ASN A 64 -32.71 0.33 -18.25
C ASN A 64 -31.52 1.00 -17.57
N THR A 65 -31.66 2.21 -17.11
CA THR A 65 -30.69 2.92 -16.29
C THR A 65 -30.95 2.66 -14.80
N PRO A 66 -30.65 1.47 -14.26
CA PRO A 66 -30.80 1.24 -12.84
C PRO A 66 -29.64 1.85 -12.09
N ALA A 67 -29.91 2.38 -10.94
CA ALA A 67 -28.89 2.62 -9.96
C ALA A 67 -28.41 1.25 -9.43
N TYR A 68 -27.19 0.83 -9.83
CA TYR A 68 -26.57 -0.37 -9.26
C TYR A 68 -26.10 -0.08 -7.86
N GLU A 69 -26.70 -0.72 -6.85
CA GLU A 69 -26.35 -0.46 -5.48
C GLU A 69 -25.09 -1.23 -5.06
N VAL A 70 -24.04 -0.48 -4.70
CA VAL A 70 -22.81 -1.03 -4.14
C VAL A 70 -23.06 -1.43 -2.70
N THR A 71 -22.99 -2.73 -2.40
CA THR A 71 -23.20 -3.27 -1.07
C THR A 71 -21.88 -3.61 -0.37
N GLN A 72 -21.94 -3.76 0.95
CA GLN A 72 -20.79 -4.24 1.73
C GLN A 72 -20.30 -5.62 1.27
N LYS A 73 -21.21 -6.48 0.78
CA LYS A 73 -20.87 -7.79 0.24
C LYS A 73 -19.94 -7.68 -0.96
N HIS A 74 -20.24 -6.78 -1.91
CA HIS A 74 -19.40 -6.54 -3.07
C HIS A 74 -18.01 -6.05 -2.69
N ILE A 75 -17.93 -5.11 -1.74
CA ILE A 75 -16.68 -4.56 -1.24
C ILE A 75 -15.83 -5.65 -0.57
N LYS A 76 -16.43 -6.44 0.32
CA LYS A 76 -15.73 -7.55 0.99
C LYS A 76 -15.24 -8.58 -0.01
N LYS A 77 -16.04 -8.91 -1.03
CA LYS A 77 -15.64 -9.86 -2.10
C LYS A 77 -14.38 -9.42 -2.82
N VAL A 78 -14.28 -8.13 -3.18
CA VAL A 78 -13.07 -7.58 -3.80
C VAL A 78 -11.89 -7.62 -2.85
N LEU A 79 -12.06 -7.16 -1.60
CA LEU A 79 -10.99 -7.10 -0.61
C LEU A 79 -10.50 -8.49 -0.14
N SER A 80 -11.31 -9.53 -0.30
CA SER A 80 -10.94 -10.91 0.02
C SER A 80 -10.39 -11.69 -1.20
N ASP A 81 -10.33 -11.06 -2.38
CA ASP A 81 -9.77 -11.69 -3.57
C ASP A 81 -8.24 -11.65 -3.53
N PRO A 82 -7.55 -12.81 -3.41
CA PRO A 82 -6.10 -12.84 -3.38
C PRO A 82 -5.45 -12.26 -4.64
N ALA A 83 -6.09 -12.45 -5.82
CA ALA A 83 -5.57 -11.91 -7.07
C ALA A 83 -5.59 -10.37 -7.06
N PHE A 84 -6.66 -9.77 -6.54
CA PHE A 84 -6.73 -8.32 -6.35
C PHE A 84 -5.70 -7.81 -5.35
N MET A 85 -5.52 -8.49 -4.22
CA MET A 85 -4.53 -8.10 -3.21
C MET A 85 -3.10 -8.16 -3.76
N ASN A 86 -2.79 -9.17 -4.59
CA ASN A 86 -1.50 -9.25 -5.29
C ASN A 86 -1.31 -8.09 -6.27
N GLN A 87 -2.33 -7.73 -7.05
CA GLN A 87 -2.25 -6.58 -7.96
C GLN A 87 -2.01 -5.25 -7.21
N ILE A 88 -2.62 -5.07 -6.04
CA ILE A 88 -2.35 -3.90 -5.18
C ILE A 88 -0.88 -3.90 -4.75
N ARG A 89 -0.38 -5.04 -4.28
CA ARG A 89 1.02 -5.20 -3.84
C ARG A 89 1.99 -4.90 -4.97
N GLU A 90 1.81 -5.49 -6.14
CA GLU A 90 2.64 -5.25 -7.33
C GLU A 90 2.68 -3.76 -7.73
N LYS A 91 1.52 -3.10 -7.77
CA LYS A 91 1.46 -1.66 -8.06
C LYS A 91 2.15 -0.81 -7.00
N PHE A 92 2.07 -1.20 -5.74
CA PHE A 92 2.79 -0.53 -4.66
C PHE A 92 4.31 -0.72 -4.79
N GLU A 93 4.76 -1.93 -5.08
CA GLU A 93 6.18 -2.21 -5.36
C GLU A 93 6.73 -1.37 -6.52
N ILE A 94 5.99 -1.30 -7.65
CA ILE A 94 6.38 -0.47 -8.79
C ILE A 94 6.53 1.00 -8.36
N THR A 95 5.66 1.49 -7.48
CA THR A 95 5.75 2.86 -6.94
C THR A 95 7.01 3.07 -6.08
N LEU A 96 7.52 2.03 -5.45
CA LEU A 96 8.78 2.09 -4.68
C LEU A 96 10.03 1.85 -5.52
N LYS A 97 9.90 1.30 -6.73
CA LYS A 97 11.00 1.03 -7.67
C LYS A 97 11.10 2.14 -8.72
N LEU A 98 11.07 3.41 -8.28
CA LEU A 98 11.14 4.57 -9.17
C LEU A 98 12.57 4.97 -9.53
N ASP A 99 13.53 4.64 -8.69
CA ASP A 99 14.95 4.90 -8.88
C ASP A 99 15.65 3.71 -9.53
N GLU A 100 16.73 3.96 -10.27
CA GLU A 100 17.48 2.93 -11.02
C GLU A 100 18.04 1.83 -10.11
N ASP A 101 18.41 2.18 -8.88
CA ASP A 101 19.02 1.28 -7.90
C ASP A 101 17.99 0.62 -6.96
N ASN A 102 16.69 0.91 -7.10
CA ASN A 102 15.60 0.47 -6.21
C ASN A 102 15.82 0.80 -4.72
N MET A 103 16.54 1.87 -4.42
CA MET A 103 16.91 2.23 -3.06
C MET A 103 15.70 2.50 -2.15
N TYR A 104 14.65 3.14 -2.69
CA TYR A 104 13.40 3.34 -1.91
C TYR A 104 12.77 2.01 -1.50
N TYR A 105 12.75 1.05 -2.43
CA TYR A 105 12.19 -0.27 -2.17
C TYR A 105 13.02 -1.05 -1.13
N ILE A 106 14.35 -1.02 -1.26
CA ILE A 106 15.26 -1.68 -0.32
C ILE A 106 15.14 -1.06 1.08
N ILE A 107 15.08 0.27 1.19
CA ILE A 107 14.86 0.96 2.48
C ILE A 107 13.51 0.55 3.08
N ALA A 108 12.45 0.51 2.28
CA ALA A 108 11.14 0.06 2.76
C ALA A 108 11.14 -1.41 3.22
N LEU A 109 11.87 -2.31 2.52
CA LEU A 109 12.06 -3.70 2.93
C LEU A 109 12.81 -3.79 4.27
N LEU A 110 13.91 -3.05 4.43
CA LEU A 110 14.69 -3.02 5.67
C LEU A 110 13.85 -2.47 6.84
N MET A 111 13.04 -1.44 6.60
CA MET A 111 12.10 -0.94 7.61
C MET A 111 11.07 -2.01 8.00
N ALA A 112 10.52 -2.72 7.03
CA ALA A 112 9.55 -3.79 7.28
C ALA A 112 10.20 -4.97 8.01
N TYR A 113 11.43 -5.32 7.67
CA TYR A 113 12.25 -6.30 8.37
C TYR A 113 12.43 -5.93 9.85
N LEU A 114 12.90 -4.71 10.13
CA LEU A 114 13.07 -4.20 11.49
C LEU A 114 11.74 -4.18 12.27
N TYR A 115 10.65 -3.86 11.60
CA TYR A 115 9.31 -3.87 12.20
C TYR A 115 8.93 -5.29 12.65
N HIS A 116 9.17 -6.32 11.84
CA HIS A 116 8.93 -7.71 12.21
C HIS A 116 9.85 -8.19 13.34
N GLN A 117 11.12 -7.80 13.33
CA GLN A 117 12.07 -8.14 14.41
C GLN A 117 11.66 -7.55 15.75
N ASN A 118 11.06 -6.36 15.74
CA ASN A 118 10.65 -5.62 16.94
C ASN A 118 9.18 -5.86 17.35
N ALA A 119 8.43 -6.69 16.63
CA ALA A 119 7.00 -6.88 16.80
C ALA A 119 6.54 -7.31 18.22
N ASN A 120 7.48 -7.65 19.10
CA ASN A 120 7.23 -7.98 20.52
C ASN A 120 7.83 -6.95 21.49
N SER A 121 8.34 -5.81 21.02
CA SER A 121 8.96 -4.79 21.83
C SER A 121 8.20 -3.47 21.80
N ALA A 122 8.33 -2.66 22.85
CA ALA A 122 7.78 -1.30 22.89
C ALA A 122 8.35 -0.37 21.80
N ALA A 123 9.40 -0.81 21.09
CA ALA A 123 10.04 -0.09 19.98
C ALA A 123 9.17 0.05 18.73
N ASP A 124 8.06 -0.73 18.60
CA ASP A 124 7.11 -0.62 17.49
C ASP A 124 6.53 0.78 17.28
N SER A 125 6.48 1.59 18.33
CA SER A 125 5.93 2.95 18.29
C SER A 125 6.99 4.03 18.09
N GLU A 126 8.28 3.72 18.25
CA GLU A 126 9.35 4.71 18.23
C GLU A 126 9.86 5.05 16.83
N GLY A 127 9.66 4.16 15.86
CA GLY A 127 10.15 4.33 14.50
C GLY A 127 11.64 4.05 14.35
N PHE A 128 12.17 4.24 13.14
CA PHE A 128 13.55 3.93 12.76
C PHE A 128 14.25 5.17 12.23
N SER A 129 15.52 5.32 12.58
CA SER A 129 16.42 6.33 12.05
C SER A 129 17.15 5.81 10.80
N ALA A 130 17.87 6.68 10.11
CA ALA A 130 18.74 6.28 8.99
C ALA A 130 19.91 5.39 9.46
N GLU A 131 20.36 5.56 10.70
CA GLU A 131 21.35 4.69 11.34
C GLU A 131 20.79 3.28 11.54
N ASP A 132 19.57 3.15 12.08
CA ASP A 132 18.92 1.85 12.28
C ASP A 132 18.79 1.09 10.96
N ILE A 133 18.43 1.79 9.86
CA ILE A 133 18.35 1.21 8.51
C ILE A 133 19.73 0.76 8.02
N LYS A 134 20.75 1.57 8.22
CA LYS A 134 22.12 1.23 7.84
C LYS A 134 22.66 0.02 8.61
N GLU A 135 22.42 -0.04 9.91
CA GLU A 135 22.80 -1.18 10.75
C GLU A 135 22.06 -2.46 10.32
N ALA A 136 20.77 -2.37 10.02
CA ALA A 136 20.03 -3.48 9.47
C ALA A 136 20.60 -3.96 8.13
N ALA A 137 20.93 -3.03 7.22
CA ALA A 137 21.56 -3.35 5.94
C ALA A 137 22.89 -4.09 6.10
N ILE A 138 23.72 -3.65 7.04
CA ILE A 138 24.99 -4.32 7.38
C ILE A 138 24.71 -5.72 7.94
N GLY A 139 23.76 -5.84 8.85
CA GLY A 139 23.39 -7.13 9.49
C GLY A 139 22.84 -8.17 8.52
N VAL A 140 22.07 -7.72 7.53
CA VAL A 140 21.48 -8.57 6.48
C VAL A 140 22.42 -8.74 5.29
N GLY A 141 23.47 -7.91 5.13
CA GLY A 141 24.43 -8.00 4.03
C GLY A 141 23.99 -7.26 2.75
N ILE A 142 23.14 -6.25 2.85
CA ILE A 142 22.72 -5.40 1.72
C ILE A 142 23.74 -4.28 1.50
N ASN A 143 24.75 -4.55 0.68
CA ASN A 143 25.87 -3.63 0.44
C ASN A 143 25.42 -2.31 -0.19
N GLN A 144 24.44 -2.31 -1.08
CA GLN A 144 23.90 -1.09 -1.72
C GLN A 144 23.54 0.00 -0.70
N VAL A 145 22.96 -0.39 0.45
CA VAL A 145 22.61 0.55 1.52
C VAL A 145 23.73 0.67 2.55
N ALA A 146 24.39 -0.43 2.90
CA ALA A 146 25.43 -0.48 3.93
C ALA A 146 26.61 0.47 3.65
N VAL A 147 27.02 0.62 2.37
CA VAL A 147 28.13 1.50 1.97
C VAL A 147 27.73 2.98 1.90
N GLN A 148 26.43 3.30 1.90
CA GLN A 148 25.98 4.68 1.84
C GLN A 148 26.29 5.45 3.11
N LYS A 149 26.49 6.77 2.95
CA LYS A 149 26.53 7.67 4.10
C LYS A 149 25.13 7.79 4.71
N THR A 150 25.04 7.86 6.02
CA THR A 150 23.76 8.01 6.74
C THR A 150 22.92 9.20 6.21
N GLN A 151 23.58 10.31 5.81
CA GLN A 151 22.89 11.47 5.23
C GLN A 151 22.17 11.13 3.91
N VAL A 152 22.74 10.23 3.07
CA VAL A 152 22.10 9.80 1.82
C VAL A 152 20.87 8.97 2.14
N ILE A 153 20.98 8.02 3.06
CA ILE A 153 19.84 7.21 3.51
C ILE A 153 18.74 8.10 4.08
N ASN A 154 19.11 9.07 4.93
CA ASN A 154 18.15 10.01 5.48
C ASN A 154 17.47 10.87 4.40
N GLY A 155 18.19 11.28 3.36
CA GLY A 155 17.62 11.97 2.18
C GLY A 155 16.55 11.12 1.48
N LEU A 156 16.85 9.84 1.22
CA LEU A 156 15.90 8.92 0.60
C LEU A 156 14.66 8.67 1.49
N MET A 157 14.86 8.55 2.81
CA MET A 157 13.73 8.44 3.76
C MET A 157 12.88 9.72 3.79
N GLN A 158 13.49 10.89 3.62
CA GLN A 158 12.78 12.16 3.51
C GLN A 158 11.95 12.21 2.21
N GLU A 159 12.47 11.73 1.10
CA GLU A 159 11.73 11.63 -0.16
C GLU A 159 10.54 10.65 -0.03
N LEU A 160 10.73 9.50 0.64
CA LEU A 160 9.63 8.59 0.97
C LEU A 160 8.57 9.23 1.89
N LEU A 161 8.97 10.17 2.75
CA LEU A 161 8.04 10.97 3.56
C LEU A 161 7.24 11.94 2.67
N GLU A 162 7.88 12.60 1.71
CA GLU A 162 7.21 13.48 0.74
C GLU A 162 6.23 12.71 -0.15
N LEU A 163 6.56 11.48 -0.51
CA LEU A 163 5.66 10.54 -1.18
C LEU A 163 4.53 10.01 -0.28
N ASN A 164 4.49 10.45 0.99
CA ASN A 164 3.52 10.01 1.99
C ASN A 164 3.51 8.50 2.27
N ILE A 165 4.61 7.83 1.99
CA ILE A 165 4.86 6.42 2.33
C ILE A 165 5.31 6.32 3.78
N LEU A 166 6.18 7.24 4.20
CA LEU A 166 6.63 7.37 5.58
C LEU A 166 5.97 8.56 6.29
N ARG A 167 6.11 8.61 7.59
CA ARG A 167 5.76 9.74 8.47
C ARG A 167 6.80 9.86 9.58
N HIS A 168 6.97 11.06 10.08
CA HIS A 168 7.78 11.28 11.29
C HIS A 168 7.04 10.83 12.55
N THR A 169 7.81 10.32 13.49
CA THR A 169 7.40 10.14 14.89
C THR A 169 7.72 11.42 15.68
N VAL A 170 7.32 11.45 16.95
CA VAL A 170 7.62 12.56 17.88
C VAL A 170 9.14 12.72 18.08
N ASN A 171 9.91 11.63 17.92
CA ASN A 171 11.38 11.62 18.08
C ASN A 171 12.14 11.80 16.76
N GLU A 172 11.49 12.35 15.73
CA GLU A 172 12.05 12.57 14.38
C GLU A 172 12.52 11.29 13.66
N LYS A 173 12.12 10.11 14.14
CA LYS A 173 12.31 8.84 13.46
C LYS A 173 11.20 8.61 12.44
N TYR A 174 11.38 7.62 11.57
CA TYR A 174 10.46 7.31 10.48
C TYR A 174 9.67 6.04 10.76
N LEU A 175 8.39 6.08 10.42
CA LEU A 175 7.49 4.92 10.38
C LEU A 175 6.73 4.91 9.07
N PHE A 176 6.20 3.76 8.67
CA PHE A 176 5.19 3.74 7.62
C PHE A 176 4.03 4.65 7.99
N SER A 177 3.61 5.50 7.04
CA SER A 177 2.52 6.45 7.27
C SER A 177 1.20 5.75 7.59
N ARG A 178 1.07 4.47 7.17
CA ARG A 178 -0.06 3.59 7.42
C ARG A 178 0.39 2.15 7.62
N TYR A 179 -0.28 1.45 8.49
CA TYR A 179 -0.04 0.02 8.73
C TYR A 179 -0.25 -0.84 7.46
N SER A 180 -1.16 -0.44 6.57
CA SER A 180 -1.38 -1.11 5.30
C SER A 180 -0.17 -1.08 4.38
N PHE A 181 0.69 -0.06 4.41
CA PHE A 181 1.94 -0.06 3.67
C PHE A 181 2.90 -1.13 4.17
N PHE A 182 3.01 -1.27 5.48
CA PHE A 182 3.77 -2.36 6.08
C PHE A 182 3.24 -3.73 5.63
N GLN A 183 1.91 -3.93 5.68
CA GLN A 183 1.29 -5.18 5.23
C GLN A 183 1.54 -5.47 3.73
N MET A 184 1.64 -4.44 2.89
CA MET A 184 1.98 -4.58 1.47
C MET A 184 3.42 -5.02 1.23
N MET A 185 4.33 -4.80 2.18
CA MET A 185 5.71 -5.31 2.08
C MET A 185 5.76 -6.84 2.19
N GLY A 186 4.78 -7.47 2.82
CA GLY A 186 4.65 -8.92 2.91
C GLY A 186 4.79 -9.46 4.33
N THR A 187 4.81 -10.78 4.43
CA THR A 187 5.12 -11.52 5.65
C THR A 187 6.64 -11.47 5.94
N SER A 188 7.05 -11.86 7.15
CA SER A 188 8.47 -11.96 7.50
C SER A 188 9.25 -12.81 6.49
N ASP A 189 8.73 -14.01 6.17
CA ASP A 189 9.38 -14.93 5.25
C ASP A 189 9.49 -14.36 3.81
N GLU A 190 8.46 -13.64 3.35
CA GLU A 190 8.48 -12.96 2.04
C GLU A 190 9.51 -11.82 2.01
N ILE A 191 9.63 -11.06 3.09
CA ILE A 191 10.60 -9.96 3.22
C ILE A 191 12.02 -10.52 3.25
N ASP A 192 12.26 -11.57 4.05
CA ASP A 192 13.56 -12.24 4.13
C ASP A 192 13.97 -12.79 2.76
N SER A 193 13.07 -13.46 2.03
CA SER A 193 13.33 -13.96 0.68
C SER A 193 13.71 -12.84 -0.30
N ARG A 194 13.04 -11.71 -0.24
CA ARG A 194 13.32 -10.56 -1.12
C ARG A 194 14.65 -9.88 -0.76
N LEU A 195 14.97 -9.78 0.52
CA LEU A 195 16.29 -9.27 0.95
C LEU A 195 17.42 -10.17 0.46
N LEU A 196 17.24 -11.50 0.48
CA LEU A 196 18.20 -12.45 -0.06
C LEU A 196 18.44 -12.25 -1.56
N GLU A 197 17.39 -11.98 -2.36
CA GLU A 197 17.54 -11.66 -3.79
C GLU A 197 18.44 -10.44 -4.02
N TYR A 198 18.36 -9.43 -3.17
CA TYR A 198 19.24 -8.25 -3.24
C TYR A 198 20.65 -8.51 -2.75
N MET A 199 20.88 -9.51 -1.89
CA MET A 199 22.23 -9.94 -1.49
C MET A 199 22.96 -10.69 -2.62
N GLU A 200 22.24 -11.52 -3.37
CA GLU A 200 22.82 -12.37 -4.44
C GLU A 200 23.14 -11.58 -5.72
N ASN A 201 22.46 -10.46 -5.96
CA ASN A 201 22.58 -9.63 -7.17
C ASN A 201 23.61 -8.48 -7.04
N GLN A 202 24.51 -8.54 -6.06
CA GLN A 202 25.53 -7.50 -5.80
C GLN A 202 26.89 -7.79 -6.43
#